data_20b4b634c339cfb038cf3d3295200144
#
_entry.id   20b4b634c339cfb038cf3d3295200144
#
_cell.length_a   1.000
_cell.length_b   1.000
_cell.length_c   1.000
_cell.angle_alpha   90.00
_cell.angle_beta   90.00
_cell.angle_gamma   90.00
#
_symmetry.space_group_name_H-M   'P 1'
#
loop_
_entity.id
_entity.type
_entity.pdbx_description
1 polymer ?
#
loop_
_entity_poly.entity_id
_entity_poly.type
_entity_poly.pdbx_seq_one_letter_code
_entity_poly.pdbx_strand_id
1 'polypeptide(L)'
;FLDKCFKQLAEYTNAFENKMVMKREVIADKGIWTAKKRYMLNVLDEEGITFDEPKLKIMGIEAVKSSTPEYCRGKIKEAIKIIMSKQESDLHKFVKETKEEFFELPAESISFPRSCNNMRKYHSSSSVFIKGTPIHVKGALIYNNQIKEFGLEKKYPLIQEGDKIKFVKLLEANPFKFDVISYVSELPKEFKLKDYVDKELQFEKTFLDPIRFILQPIGWSPEPKASLEAFF
;
A
#
# COMPACT_ATOMS: atom_id res chain seq x y z
N PHE A 1 38.07 12.67 -4.38
CA PHE A 1 37.71 13.99 -3.85
C PHE A 1 37.22 13.89 -2.39
N LEU A 2 36.19 13.08 -2.11
CA LEU A 2 35.61 12.96 -0.76
C LEU A 2 36.61 12.45 0.29
N ASP A 3 37.42 11.47 -0.04
CA ASP A 3 38.44 10.95 0.88
C ASP A 3 39.44 12.03 1.29
N LYS A 4 39.83 12.91 0.34
CA LYS A 4 40.66 14.07 0.63
C LYS A 4 39.97 15.06 1.57
N CYS A 5 38.69 15.34 1.33
CA CYS A 5 37.91 16.20 2.23
C CYS A 5 37.76 15.63 3.63
N PHE A 6 37.51 14.33 3.77
CA PHE A 6 37.41 13.68 5.07
C PHE A 6 38.73 13.67 5.82
N LYS A 7 39.83 13.46 5.12
CA LYS A 7 41.16 13.56 5.72
C LYS A 7 41.45 14.98 6.25
N GLN A 8 41.17 16.01 5.43
CA GLN A 8 41.32 17.40 5.86
C GLN A 8 40.40 17.76 7.05
N LEU A 9 39.17 17.23 7.05
CA LEU A 9 38.24 17.44 8.17
C LEU A 9 38.75 16.77 9.45
N ALA A 10 39.27 15.55 9.35
CA ALA A 10 39.88 14.84 10.49
C ALA A 10 41.09 15.61 11.07
N GLU A 11 41.95 16.14 10.21
CA GLU A 11 43.08 17.01 10.61
C GLU A 11 42.59 18.30 11.28
N TYR A 12 41.60 18.99 10.68
CA TYR A 12 41.04 20.23 11.21
C TYR A 12 40.36 20.05 12.57
N THR A 13 39.66 18.95 12.76
CA THR A 13 38.97 18.62 14.02
C THR A 13 39.87 17.93 15.04
N ASN A 14 41.14 17.72 14.74
CA ASN A 14 42.10 16.98 15.55
C ASN A 14 41.58 15.59 15.98
N ALA A 15 40.92 14.91 15.04
CA ALA A 15 40.33 13.58 15.27
C ALA A 15 41.43 12.54 15.40
N PHE A 16 41.32 11.62 16.38
CA PHE A 16 42.27 10.54 16.64
C PHE A 16 42.43 9.62 15.40
N GLU A 17 41.35 9.39 14.67
CA GLU A 17 41.32 8.52 13.50
C GLU A 17 40.23 8.98 12.51
N ASN A 18 40.54 8.92 11.21
CA ASN A 18 39.53 9.16 10.17
C ASN A 18 38.71 7.86 9.92
N LYS A 19 37.50 7.78 10.47
CA LYS A 19 36.58 6.65 10.28
C LYS A 19 35.54 6.90 9.20
N MET A 20 35.54 8.10 8.57
CA MET A 20 34.57 8.40 7.52
C MET A 20 35.04 7.80 6.19
N VAL A 21 34.32 6.79 5.75
CA VAL A 21 34.52 6.12 4.46
C VAL A 21 33.23 6.20 3.68
N MET A 22 33.29 6.79 2.49
CA MET A 22 32.17 6.74 1.55
C MET A 22 32.47 5.78 0.42
N LYS A 23 31.58 4.82 0.23
CA LYS A 23 31.59 3.89 -0.89
C LYS A 23 30.41 4.17 -1.81
N ARG A 24 30.59 3.90 -3.10
CA ARG A 24 29.48 3.93 -4.06
C ARG A 24 28.55 2.78 -3.72
N GLU A 25 27.28 3.10 -3.44
CA GLU A 25 26.27 2.10 -3.15
C GLU A 25 25.61 1.57 -4.42
N VAL A 26 25.15 2.47 -5.30
CA VAL A 26 24.33 2.11 -6.47
C VAL A 26 24.67 2.96 -7.68
N ILE A 27 24.66 2.33 -8.89
CA ILE A 27 24.54 2.99 -10.17
C ILE A 27 23.21 2.55 -10.80
N ALA A 28 22.40 3.51 -11.22
CA ALA A 28 21.13 3.29 -11.90
C ALA A 28 21.06 4.15 -13.17
N ASP A 29 20.43 3.65 -14.22
CA ASP A 29 20.17 4.41 -15.45
C ASP A 29 18.93 5.29 -15.33
N LYS A 30 17.97 4.88 -14.51
CA LYS A 30 16.71 5.62 -14.25
C LYS A 30 16.36 5.60 -12.78
N GLY A 31 15.75 6.68 -12.30
CA GLY A 31 15.24 6.76 -10.94
C GLY A 31 14.13 7.78 -10.78
N ILE A 32 13.16 7.48 -9.91
CA ILE A 32 12.08 8.39 -9.54
C ILE A 32 12.08 8.53 -8.02
N TRP A 33 12.16 9.75 -7.52
CA TRP A 33 12.06 10.08 -6.10
C TRP A 33 10.74 10.79 -5.85
N THR A 34 9.87 10.17 -5.05
CA THR A 34 8.55 10.71 -4.74
C THR A 34 8.54 11.50 -3.43
N ALA A 35 9.41 11.15 -2.50
CA ALA A 35 9.60 11.85 -1.22
C ALA A 35 10.89 11.36 -0.52
N LYS A 36 11.24 11.94 0.64
CA LYS A 36 12.31 11.43 1.51
C LYS A 36 12.08 9.96 1.85
N LYS A 37 13.09 9.11 1.60
CA LYS A 37 13.05 7.64 1.80
C LYS A 37 12.00 6.91 0.94
N ARG A 38 11.50 7.54 -0.13
CA ARG A 38 10.54 6.94 -1.07
C ARG A 38 11.05 7.13 -2.50
N TYR A 39 11.61 6.08 -3.06
CA TYR A 39 12.17 6.09 -4.41
C TYR A 39 12.13 4.71 -5.06
N MET A 40 12.31 4.70 -6.36
CA MET A 40 12.51 3.52 -7.17
C MET A 40 13.65 3.77 -8.16
N LEU A 41 14.53 2.78 -8.33
CA LEU A 41 15.71 2.83 -9.18
C LEU A 41 15.76 1.60 -10.09
N ASN A 42 16.18 1.81 -11.32
CA ASN A 42 16.57 0.75 -12.23
C ASN A 42 18.09 0.56 -12.11
N VAL A 43 18.50 -0.39 -11.28
CA VAL A 43 19.89 -0.54 -10.79
C VAL A 43 20.72 -1.38 -11.75
N LEU A 44 21.83 -0.83 -12.21
CA LEU A 44 22.82 -1.49 -13.06
C LEU A 44 23.96 -2.12 -12.24
N ASP A 45 24.32 -1.48 -11.12
CA ASP A 45 25.41 -1.92 -10.24
C ASP A 45 25.05 -1.61 -8.79
N GLU A 46 25.26 -2.56 -7.89
CA GLU A 46 25.08 -2.39 -6.46
C GLU A 46 26.35 -2.85 -5.74
N GLU A 47 26.99 -1.94 -5.00
CA GLU A 47 28.23 -2.17 -4.26
C GLU A 47 29.39 -2.74 -5.10
N GLY A 48 29.43 -2.43 -6.41
CA GLY A 48 30.44 -2.91 -7.35
C GLY A 48 30.10 -4.23 -8.06
N ILE A 49 28.91 -4.78 -7.81
CA ILE A 49 28.39 -5.93 -8.54
C ILE A 49 27.47 -5.41 -9.66
N THR A 50 27.94 -5.58 -10.91
CA THR A 50 27.17 -5.21 -12.11
C THR A 50 26.17 -6.33 -12.43
N PHE A 51 24.95 -5.93 -12.81
CA PHE A 51 23.90 -6.85 -13.23
C PHE A 51 23.78 -6.87 -14.77
N ASP A 52 23.64 -8.06 -15.35
CA ASP A 52 23.39 -8.23 -16.79
C ASP A 52 22.06 -7.61 -17.21
N GLU A 53 21.05 -7.77 -16.36
CA GLU A 53 19.75 -7.10 -16.48
C GLU A 53 19.52 -6.19 -15.27
N PRO A 54 19.07 -4.93 -15.50
CA PRO A 54 18.83 -3.99 -14.42
C PRO A 54 17.84 -4.51 -13.40
N LYS A 55 18.16 -4.35 -12.11
CA LYS A 55 17.28 -4.72 -10.99
C LYS A 55 16.45 -3.53 -10.51
N LEU A 56 15.17 -3.77 -10.29
CA LEU A 56 14.28 -2.77 -9.72
C LEU A 56 14.45 -2.69 -8.19
N LYS A 57 15.08 -1.61 -7.69
CA LYS A 57 15.19 -1.29 -6.26
C LYS A 57 14.07 -0.33 -5.88
N ILE A 58 13.23 -0.73 -4.92
CA ILE A 58 12.08 0.07 -4.45
C ILE A 58 12.20 0.29 -2.96
N MET A 59 12.07 1.54 -2.51
CA MET A 59 12.13 1.92 -1.10
C MET A 59 10.92 2.77 -0.69
N GLY A 60 10.28 2.40 0.43
CA GLY A 60 9.23 3.18 1.08
C GLY A 60 7.90 3.32 0.32
N ILE A 61 7.76 2.67 -0.83
CA ILE A 61 6.56 2.70 -1.68
C ILE A 61 5.63 1.54 -1.29
N GLU A 62 4.36 1.67 -1.60
CA GLU A 62 3.30 0.71 -1.28
C GLU A 62 3.56 -0.68 -1.87
N ALA A 63 4.31 -0.77 -2.96
CA ALA A 63 4.76 -2.02 -3.59
C ALA A 63 5.57 -2.96 -2.67
N VAL A 64 6.17 -2.43 -1.59
CA VAL A 64 6.98 -3.20 -0.62
C VAL A 64 6.42 -3.19 0.80
N LYS A 65 5.32 -2.46 1.05
CA LYS A 65 4.71 -2.36 2.38
C LYS A 65 3.79 -3.55 2.66
N SER A 66 3.97 -4.21 3.80
CA SER A 66 3.09 -5.30 4.25
C SER A 66 1.64 -4.86 4.50
N SER A 67 1.40 -3.56 4.66
CA SER A 67 0.08 -2.97 4.83
C SER A 67 -0.74 -2.82 3.54
N THR A 68 -0.15 -3.13 2.38
CA THR A 68 -0.81 -3.15 1.08
C THR A 68 -1.16 -4.61 0.72
N PRO A 69 -2.34 -4.90 0.15
CA PRO A 69 -2.70 -6.23 -0.29
C PRO A 69 -1.65 -6.83 -1.23
N GLU A 70 -1.41 -8.14 -1.13
CA GLU A 70 -0.34 -8.80 -1.90
C GLU A 70 -0.54 -8.66 -3.41
N TYR A 71 -1.76 -8.86 -3.90
CA TYR A 71 -2.11 -8.64 -5.30
C TYR A 71 -1.74 -7.22 -5.75
N CYS A 72 -2.14 -6.19 -5.00
CA CYS A 72 -1.84 -4.81 -5.34
C CYS A 72 -0.33 -4.51 -5.30
N ARG A 73 0.43 -5.12 -4.36
CA ARG A 73 1.89 -4.99 -4.33
C ARG A 73 2.54 -5.52 -5.61
N GLY A 74 2.06 -6.68 -6.11
CA GLY A 74 2.48 -7.24 -7.40
C GLY A 74 2.21 -6.28 -8.54
N LYS A 75 0.95 -5.85 -8.68
CA LYS A 75 0.52 -4.95 -9.75
C LYS A 75 1.22 -3.58 -9.71
N ILE A 76 1.48 -3.02 -8.52
CA ILE A 76 2.27 -1.77 -8.40
C ILE A 76 3.71 -1.98 -8.89
N LYS A 77 4.34 -3.13 -8.59
CA LYS A 77 5.68 -3.45 -9.13
C LYS A 77 5.69 -3.56 -10.65
N GLU A 78 4.67 -4.19 -11.23
CA GLU A 78 4.51 -4.28 -12.69
C GLU A 78 4.30 -2.89 -13.31
N ALA A 79 3.44 -2.05 -12.71
CA ALA A 79 3.25 -0.67 -13.13
C ALA A 79 4.57 0.13 -13.10
N ILE A 80 5.39 -0.03 -12.04
CA ILE A 80 6.70 0.64 -11.95
C ILE A 80 7.63 0.17 -13.08
N LYS A 81 7.63 -1.11 -13.44
CA LYS A 81 8.42 -1.60 -14.59
C LYS A 81 7.96 -0.95 -15.90
N ILE A 82 6.65 -0.79 -16.11
CA ILE A 82 6.11 -0.09 -17.28
C ILE A 82 6.55 1.38 -17.28
N ILE A 83 6.43 2.08 -16.16
CA ILE A 83 6.85 3.48 -16.00
C ILE A 83 8.35 3.65 -16.33
N MET A 84 9.19 2.70 -15.94
CA MET A 84 10.63 2.76 -16.20
C MET A 84 11.03 2.43 -17.63
N SER A 85 10.22 1.66 -18.39
CA SER A 85 10.63 1.11 -19.68
C SER A 85 9.74 1.46 -20.87
N LYS A 86 8.49 1.93 -20.62
CA LYS A 86 7.48 2.15 -21.65
C LYS A 86 6.89 3.57 -21.59
N GLN A 87 5.80 3.79 -22.30
CA GLN A 87 5.10 5.09 -22.39
C GLN A 87 3.87 5.13 -21.49
N GLU A 88 3.32 6.33 -21.30
CA GLU A 88 2.13 6.57 -20.49
C GLU A 88 0.89 5.79 -21.00
N SER A 89 0.73 5.65 -22.32
CA SER A 89 -0.34 4.88 -22.95
C SER A 89 -0.35 3.40 -22.56
N ASP A 90 0.86 2.81 -22.40
CA ASP A 90 0.98 1.41 -21.95
C ASP A 90 0.53 1.25 -20.49
N LEU A 91 0.81 2.28 -19.69
CA LEU A 91 0.35 2.31 -18.30
C LEU A 91 -1.18 2.41 -18.21
N HIS A 92 -1.80 3.28 -19.03
CA HIS A 92 -3.28 3.39 -19.07
C HIS A 92 -3.95 2.05 -19.39
N LYS A 93 -3.43 1.34 -20.40
CA LYS A 93 -3.91 0.00 -20.75
C LYS A 93 -3.77 -0.97 -19.58
N PHE A 94 -2.59 -1.01 -18.95
CA PHE A 94 -2.32 -1.87 -17.81
C PHE A 94 -3.23 -1.55 -16.60
N VAL A 95 -3.48 -0.28 -16.31
CA VAL A 95 -4.38 0.14 -15.23
C VAL A 95 -5.81 -0.34 -15.48
N LYS A 96 -6.30 -0.21 -16.72
CA LYS A 96 -7.62 -0.69 -17.12
C LYS A 96 -7.74 -2.21 -16.94
N GLU A 97 -6.81 -2.98 -17.48
CA GLU A 97 -6.77 -4.43 -17.34
C GLU A 97 -6.69 -4.86 -15.86
N THR A 98 -5.86 -4.17 -15.07
CA THR A 98 -5.74 -4.43 -13.62
C THR A 98 -7.05 -4.15 -12.88
N LYS A 99 -7.80 -3.12 -13.28
CA LYS A 99 -9.11 -2.82 -12.71
C LYS A 99 -10.12 -3.94 -12.97
N GLU A 100 -10.19 -4.40 -14.21
CA GLU A 100 -11.07 -5.51 -14.61
C GLU A 100 -10.75 -6.79 -13.80
N GLU A 101 -9.47 -7.18 -13.72
CA GLU A 101 -9.04 -8.31 -12.89
C GLU A 101 -9.37 -8.11 -11.40
N PHE A 102 -9.14 -6.93 -10.86
CA PHE A 102 -9.39 -6.62 -9.45
C PHE A 102 -10.85 -6.81 -9.06
N PHE A 103 -11.78 -6.49 -9.96
CA PHE A 103 -13.21 -6.60 -9.71
C PHE A 103 -13.69 -8.06 -9.65
N GLU A 104 -12.95 -9.00 -10.25
CA GLU A 104 -13.23 -10.44 -10.16
C GLU A 104 -12.69 -11.07 -8.86
N LEU A 105 -11.78 -10.40 -8.16
CA LEU A 105 -11.15 -10.94 -6.96
C LEU A 105 -12.09 -10.98 -5.75
N PRO A 106 -11.92 -11.99 -4.87
CA PRO A 106 -12.62 -12.05 -3.60
C PRO A 106 -12.10 -10.98 -2.63
N ALA A 107 -12.94 -10.61 -1.66
CA ALA A 107 -12.62 -9.59 -0.65
C ALA A 107 -11.28 -9.84 0.06
N GLU A 108 -10.95 -11.11 0.33
CA GLU A 108 -9.75 -11.54 1.04
C GLU A 108 -8.45 -11.18 0.32
N SER A 109 -8.49 -11.11 -1.02
CA SER A 109 -7.34 -10.77 -1.88
C SER A 109 -7.09 -9.27 -1.98
N ILE A 110 -8.14 -8.46 -1.81
CA ILE A 110 -8.10 -7.00 -1.98
C ILE A 110 -8.13 -6.22 -0.66
N SER A 111 -8.29 -6.91 0.47
CA SER A 111 -8.38 -6.31 1.81
C SER A 111 -7.06 -5.78 2.31
N PHE A 112 -7.09 -4.66 3.04
CA PHE A 112 -5.93 -4.10 3.71
C PHE A 112 -5.52 -4.92 4.93
N PRO A 113 -4.29 -5.48 4.97
CA PRO A 113 -3.78 -6.11 6.19
C PRO A 113 -3.35 -5.06 7.22
N ARG A 114 -3.71 -5.27 8.48
CA ARG A 114 -3.33 -4.42 9.62
C ARG A 114 -3.18 -5.26 10.89
N SER A 115 -2.45 -4.72 11.89
CA SER A 115 -2.49 -5.22 13.26
C SER A 115 -3.53 -4.43 14.04
N CYS A 116 -4.39 -5.11 14.79
CA CYS A 116 -5.46 -4.50 15.57
C CYS A 116 -4.98 -4.18 16.97
N ASN A 117 -4.69 -2.91 17.24
CA ASN A 117 -4.19 -2.46 18.54
C ASN A 117 -5.12 -1.40 19.15
N ASN A 118 -5.10 -1.31 20.49
CA ASN A 118 -5.88 -0.34 21.28
C ASN A 118 -7.40 -0.50 21.17
N MET A 119 -7.90 -1.69 20.94
CA MET A 119 -9.34 -1.95 20.82
C MET A 119 -10.11 -1.50 22.07
N ARG A 120 -9.58 -1.79 23.28
CA ARG A 120 -10.19 -1.39 24.55
C ARG A 120 -10.37 0.12 24.68
N LYS A 121 -9.43 0.91 24.17
CA LYS A 121 -9.48 2.38 24.17
C LYS A 121 -10.64 2.92 23.34
N TYR A 122 -10.99 2.24 22.28
CA TYR A 122 -11.98 2.70 21.29
C TYR A 122 -13.35 2.02 21.42
N HIS A 123 -13.47 1.03 22.29
CA HIS A 123 -14.76 0.36 22.54
C HIS A 123 -15.72 1.27 23.28
N SER A 124 -17.00 1.21 22.91
CA SER A 124 -18.10 1.89 23.61
C SER A 124 -19.26 0.92 23.79
N SER A 125 -19.81 0.84 24.99
CA SER A 125 -20.99 0.02 25.28
C SER A 125 -22.28 0.56 24.67
N SER A 126 -22.33 1.87 24.38
CA SER A 126 -23.52 2.52 23.82
C SER A 126 -23.55 2.58 22.28
N SER A 127 -22.38 2.56 21.62
CA SER A 127 -22.28 2.82 20.17
C SER A 127 -21.27 1.95 19.45
N VAL A 128 -20.87 0.80 20.03
CA VAL A 128 -19.86 -0.13 19.53
C VAL A 128 -18.44 0.47 19.54
N PHE A 129 -18.25 1.71 19.03
CA PHE A 129 -16.97 2.43 19.00
C PHE A 129 -17.18 3.92 19.22
N ILE A 130 -16.11 4.64 19.63
CA ILE A 130 -16.12 6.10 19.85
C ILE A 130 -15.66 6.87 18.60
N LYS A 131 -15.92 8.18 18.56
CA LYS A 131 -15.45 9.07 17.48
C LYS A 131 -13.91 9.10 17.45
N GLY A 132 -13.33 9.06 16.24
CA GLY A 132 -11.87 9.08 16.05
C GLY A 132 -11.22 7.68 16.11
N THR A 133 -12.01 6.60 16.19
CA THR A 133 -11.50 5.23 16.10
C THR A 133 -10.82 4.98 14.74
N PRO A 134 -9.58 4.45 14.70
CA PRO A 134 -8.93 4.06 13.45
C PRO A 134 -9.80 3.05 12.68
N ILE A 135 -9.85 3.19 11.34
CA ILE A 135 -10.79 2.46 10.51
C ILE A 135 -10.75 0.94 10.68
N HIS A 136 -9.56 0.34 10.75
CA HIS A 136 -9.40 -1.11 10.94
C HIS A 136 -9.85 -1.58 12.33
N VAL A 137 -9.66 -0.73 13.38
CA VAL A 137 -10.15 -1.00 14.73
C VAL A 137 -11.67 -0.85 14.78
N LYS A 138 -12.23 0.17 14.11
CA LYS A 138 -13.68 0.32 13.92
C LYS A 138 -14.29 -0.93 13.32
N GLY A 139 -13.73 -1.41 12.20
CA GLY A 139 -14.18 -2.65 11.56
C GLY A 139 -14.08 -3.87 12.45
N ALA A 140 -13.03 -3.98 13.32
CA ALA A 140 -12.85 -5.08 14.24
C ALA A 140 -13.90 -5.07 15.39
N LEU A 141 -14.22 -3.89 15.92
CA LEU A 141 -15.25 -3.74 16.94
C LEU A 141 -16.64 -4.07 16.37
N ILE A 142 -16.93 -3.62 15.15
CA ILE A 142 -18.17 -3.97 14.42
C ILE A 142 -18.25 -5.49 14.22
N TYR A 143 -17.17 -6.11 13.72
CA TYR A 143 -17.10 -7.56 13.53
C TYR A 143 -17.41 -8.32 14.83
N ASN A 144 -16.74 -7.98 15.93
CA ASN A 144 -16.94 -8.62 17.21
C ASN A 144 -18.38 -8.46 17.73
N ASN A 145 -18.98 -7.29 17.53
CA ASN A 145 -20.37 -7.05 17.88
C ASN A 145 -21.30 -7.94 17.07
N GLN A 146 -21.11 -7.98 15.74
CA GLN A 146 -21.95 -8.76 14.84
C GLN A 146 -21.79 -10.28 15.08
N ILE A 147 -20.59 -10.79 15.35
CA ILE A 147 -20.36 -12.20 15.70
C ILE A 147 -21.19 -12.59 16.92
N LYS A 148 -21.26 -11.73 17.95
CA LYS A 148 -22.06 -11.96 19.17
C LYS A 148 -23.56 -11.87 18.88
N GLU A 149 -24.00 -10.84 18.16
CA GLU A 149 -25.43 -10.66 17.81
C GLU A 149 -25.99 -11.83 16.98
N PHE A 150 -25.17 -12.43 16.10
CA PHE A 150 -25.54 -13.60 15.30
C PHE A 150 -25.29 -14.95 16.03
N GLY A 151 -24.69 -14.94 17.22
CA GLY A 151 -24.37 -16.16 17.98
C GLY A 151 -23.32 -17.04 17.29
N LEU A 152 -22.37 -16.43 16.59
CA LEU A 152 -21.39 -17.12 15.74
C LEU A 152 -20.03 -17.36 16.40
N GLU A 153 -19.87 -17.10 17.72
CA GLU A 153 -18.60 -17.19 18.43
C GLU A 153 -17.96 -18.59 18.40
N LYS A 154 -18.78 -19.64 18.24
CA LYS A 154 -18.27 -21.01 18.09
C LYS A 154 -17.66 -21.29 16.72
N LYS A 155 -18.06 -20.53 15.70
CA LYS A 155 -17.62 -20.71 14.32
C LYS A 155 -16.51 -19.77 13.93
N TYR A 156 -16.59 -18.52 14.36
CA TYR A 156 -15.64 -17.46 14.04
C TYR A 156 -15.05 -16.86 15.32
N PRO A 157 -13.72 -16.84 15.47
CA PRO A 157 -13.08 -16.26 16.65
C PRO A 157 -13.30 -14.74 16.68
N LEU A 158 -13.47 -14.21 17.89
CA LEU A 158 -13.47 -12.77 18.11
C LEU A 158 -12.06 -12.21 17.89
N ILE A 159 -11.97 -11.07 17.25
CA ILE A 159 -10.72 -10.32 17.07
C ILE A 159 -10.25 -9.81 18.45
N GLN A 160 -8.97 -10.04 18.74
CA GLN A 160 -8.33 -9.62 19.98
C GLN A 160 -7.24 -8.57 19.75
N GLU A 161 -6.76 -8.00 20.85
CA GLU A 161 -5.65 -7.05 20.85
C GLU A 161 -4.40 -7.69 20.27
N GLY A 162 -3.78 -7.04 19.28
CA GLY A 162 -2.58 -7.52 18.60
C GLY A 162 -2.81 -8.43 17.40
N ASP A 163 -4.03 -8.87 17.16
CA ASP A 163 -4.34 -9.74 16.02
C ASP A 163 -4.01 -9.11 14.68
N LYS A 164 -3.54 -9.93 13.76
CA LYS A 164 -3.41 -9.55 12.35
C LYS A 164 -4.76 -9.73 11.68
N ILE A 165 -5.30 -8.64 11.20
CA ILE A 165 -6.61 -8.59 10.56
C ILE A 165 -6.52 -8.06 9.14
N LYS A 166 -7.57 -8.29 8.39
CA LYS A 166 -7.83 -7.64 7.09
C LYS A 166 -9.08 -6.77 7.22
N PHE A 167 -9.16 -5.67 6.47
CA PHE A 167 -10.38 -4.88 6.41
C PHE A 167 -10.71 -4.45 4.99
N VAL A 168 -11.99 -4.29 4.72
CA VAL A 168 -12.54 -3.75 3.47
C VAL A 168 -13.51 -2.62 3.76
N LYS A 169 -13.61 -1.71 2.79
CA LYS A 169 -14.67 -0.71 2.73
C LYS A 169 -15.98 -1.35 2.26
N LEU A 170 -17.07 -0.81 2.75
CA LEU A 170 -18.43 -1.26 2.39
C LEU A 170 -19.20 -0.10 1.77
N LEU A 171 -20.06 -0.44 0.81
CA LEU A 171 -21.08 0.46 0.27
C LEU A 171 -22.06 0.88 1.38
N GLU A 172 -22.58 2.09 1.32
CA GLU A 172 -23.52 2.63 2.32
C GLU A 172 -24.81 1.81 2.47
N ALA A 173 -25.28 1.21 1.37
CA ALA A 173 -26.51 0.42 1.33
C ALA A 173 -26.40 -0.98 1.94
N ASN A 174 -25.33 -1.29 2.69
CA ASN A 174 -25.14 -2.60 3.30
C ASN A 174 -26.07 -2.83 4.52
N PRO A 175 -26.35 -4.11 4.87
CA PRO A 175 -27.28 -4.46 5.97
C PRO A 175 -26.90 -3.89 7.34
N PHE A 176 -25.59 -3.69 7.58
CA PHE A 176 -25.08 -3.23 8.87
C PHE A 176 -25.01 -1.71 8.99
N LYS A 177 -25.19 -0.97 7.88
CA LYS A 177 -25.07 0.48 7.81
C LYS A 177 -23.73 1.04 8.33
N PHE A 178 -22.65 0.27 8.18
CA PHE A 178 -21.28 0.67 8.49
C PHE A 178 -20.46 0.73 7.20
N ASP A 179 -19.46 1.61 7.17
CA ASP A 179 -18.58 1.87 6.03
C ASP A 179 -17.37 0.93 5.93
N VAL A 180 -17.20 0.03 6.90
CA VAL A 180 -16.03 -0.86 7.02
C VAL A 180 -16.37 -2.11 7.81
N ILE A 181 -15.73 -3.22 7.45
CA ILE A 181 -15.68 -4.44 8.25
C ILE A 181 -14.26 -5.00 8.28
N SER A 182 -13.83 -5.52 9.42
CA SER A 182 -12.58 -6.27 9.56
C SER A 182 -12.86 -7.74 9.86
N TYR A 183 -11.88 -8.59 9.57
CA TYR A 183 -11.96 -10.04 9.84
C TYR A 183 -10.54 -10.62 9.91
N VAL A 184 -10.37 -11.81 10.46
CA VAL A 184 -9.05 -12.46 10.60
C VAL A 184 -8.66 -13.20 9.32
N SER A 185 -9.40 -14.20 8.90
CA SER A 185 -9.10 -15.05 7.75
C SER A 185 -10.04 -14.79 6.57
N GLU A 186 -11.34 -14.90 6.81
CA GLU A 186 -12.38 -14.72 5.79
C GLU A 186 -13.55 -13.90 6.35
N LEU A 187 -14.28 -13.27 5.43
CA LEU A 187 -15.50 -12.55 5.76
C LEU A 187 -16.64 -13.56 6.02
N PRO A 188 -17.28 -13.56 7.21
CA PRO A 188 -18.35 -14.51 7.52
C PRO A 188 -19.46 -14.48 6.48
N LYS A 189 -19.81 -15.64 5.92
CA LYS A 189 -20.85 -15.78 4.90
C LYS A 189 -22.23 -15.36 5.43
N GLU A 190 -22.48 -15.57 6.71
CA GLU A 190 -23.71 -15.22 7.41
C GLU A 190 -23.96 -13.70 7.43
N PHE A 191 -22.92 -12.90 7.33
CA PHE A 191 -23.04 -11.44 7.24
C PHE A 191 -23.64 -10.95 5.90
N LYS A 192 -23.59 -11.79 4.87
CA LYS A 192 -24.08 -11.45 3.51
C LYS A 192 -23.53 -10.14 2.97
N LEU A 193 -22.26 -9.84 3.29
CA LEU A 193 -21.59 -8.58 2.92
C LEU A 193 -20.77 -8.67 1.63
N LYS A 194 -20.66 -9.85 1.01
CA LYS A 194 -19.81 -10.06 -0.16
C LYS A 194 -20.12 -9.06 -1.29
N ASP A 195 -21.39 -8.85 -1.58
CA ASP A 195 -21.84 -7.97 -2.68
C ASP A 195 -21.86 -6.48 -2.28
N TYR A 196 -21.58 -6.18 -1.02
CA TYR A 196 -21.50 -4.83 -0.49
C TYR A 196 -20.08 -4.32 -0.29
N VAL A 197 -19.06 -5.07 -0.71
CA VAL A 197 -17.68 -4.58 -0.72
C VAL A 197 -17.56 -3.49 -1.77
N ASP A 198 -17.14 -2.30 -1.35
CA ASP A 198 -16.89 -1.17 -2.24
C ASP A 198 -15.57 -1.38 -3.00
N LYS A 199 -15.64 -2.14 -4.09
CA LYS A 199 -14.48 -2.49 -4.91
C LYS A 199 -13.89 -1.28 -5.62
N GLU A 200 -14.70 -0.28 -5.99
CA GLU A 200 -14.21 0.97 -6.58
C GLU A 200 -13.32 1.73 -5.60
N LEU A 201 -13.85 2.03 -4.41
CA LEU A 201 -13.07 2.73 -3.38
C LEU A 201 -11.87 1.89 -2.92
N GLN A 202 -12.02 0.56 -2.86
CA GLN A 202 -10.94 -0.34 -2.50
C GLN A 202 -9.81 -0.29 -3.54
N PHE A 203 -10.13 -0.34 -4.84
CA PHE A 203 -9.17 -0.22 -5.94
C PHE A 203 -8.47 1.14 -5.93
N GLU A 204 -9.23 2.20 -5.77
CA GLU A 204 -8.68 3.55 -5.66
C GLU A 204 -7.63 3.63 -4.54
N LYS A 205 -7.97 3.17 -3.33
CA LYS A 205 -7.10 3.29 -2.16
C LYS A 205 -5.92 2.32 -2.16
N THR A 206 -6.08 1.11 -2.73
CA THR A 206 -5.01 0.09 -2.72
C THR A 206 -4.07 0.19 -3.90
N PHE A 207 -4.53 0.71 -5.03
CA PHE A 207 -3.76 0.73 -6.28
C PHE A 207 -3.63 2.11 -6.91
N LEU A 208 -4.75 2.82 -7.20
CA LEU A 208 -4.68 4.09 -7.92
C LEU A 208 -3.98 5.21 -7.15
N ASP A 209 -4.31 5.42 -5.87
CA ASP A 209 -3.67 6.45 -5.05
C ASP A 209 -2.14 6.25 -4.97
N PRO A 210 -1.62 5.03 -4.67
CA PRO A 210 -0.19 4.74 -4.79
C PRO A 210 0.41 5.05 -6.16
N ILE A 211 -0.28 4.70 -7.25
CA ILE A 211 0.20 4.97 -8.62
C ILE A 211 0.20 6.48 -8.90
N ARG A 212 -0.86 7.21 -8.59
CA ARG A 212 -0.91 8.68 -8.73
C ARG A 212 0.27 9.35 -8.03
N PHE A 213 0.60 8.89 -6.81
CA PHE A 213 1.73 9.42 -6.05
C PHE A 213 3.08 9.15 -6.73
N ILE A 214 3.24 7.98 -7.37
CA ILE A 214 4.45 7.63 -8.13
C ILE A 214 4.56 8.48 -9.41
N LEU A 215 3.44 8.76 -10.07
CA LEU A 215 3.40 9.47 -11.36
C LEU A 215 3.56 10.98 -11.21
N GLN A 216 3.23 11.54 -10.06
CA GLN A 216 3.26 13.00 -9.82
C GLN A 216 4.59 13.66 -10.21
N PRO A 217 5.80 13.13 -9.87
CA PRO A 217 7.07 13.75 -10.24
C PRO A 217 7.37 13.77 -11.74
N ILE A 218 6.76 12.87 -12.51
CA ILE A 218 6.97 12.74 -13.96
C ILE A 218 5.83 13.35 -14.80
N GLY A 219 4.79 13.88 -14.13
CA GLY A 219 3.67 14.55 -14.79
C GLY A 219 2.68 13.60 -15.50
N TRP A 220 2.79 12.28 -15.30
CA TRP A 220 1.88 11.30 -15.86
C TRP A 220 0.61 11.14 -15.00
N SER A 221 -0.44 10.56 -15.61
CA SER A 221 -1.66 10.16 -14.90
C SER A 221 -1.93 8.66 -15.06
N PRO A 222 -2.61 7.99 -14.11
CA PRO A 222 -2.92 6.56 -14.24
C PRO A 222 -4.01 6.28 -15.27
N GLU A 223 -4.80 7.29 -15.63
CA GLU A 223 -5.92 7.21 -16.57
C GLU A 223 -5.81 8.37 -17.59
N PRO A 224 -6.31 8.19 -18.83
CA PRO A 224 -6.33 9.26 -19.80
C PRO A 224 -7.03 10.49 -19.24
N LYS A 225 -6.40 11.67 -19.37
CA LYS A 225 -7.08 12.94 -19.05
C LYS A 225 -8.16 13.18 -20.11
N ALA A 226 -9.37 13.49 -19.67
CA ALA A 226 -10.39 13.97 -20.58
C ALA A 226 -9.89 15.29 -21.22
N SER A 227 -9.60 15.27 -22.52
CA SER A 227 -9.28 16.48 -23.27
C SER A 227 -10.55 16.98 -23.95
N LEU A 228 -10.72 18.30 -24.02
CA LEU A 228 -11.82 18.90 -24.79
C LEU A 228 -11.79 18.52 -26.27
N GLU A 229 -10.59 18.19 -26.79
CA GLU A 229 -10.39 17.71 -28.18
C GLU A 229 -11.06 16.35 -28.47
N ALA A 230 -11.40 15.56 -27.43
CA ALA A 230 -12.15 14.32 -27.59
C ALA A 230 -13.67 14.56 -27.80
N PHE A 231 -14.14 15.80 -27.69
CA PHE A 231 -15.54 16.22 -27.88
C PHE A 231 -15.78 16.97 -29.19
N PHE A 232 -14.72 17.21 -29.97
CA PHE A 232 -14.76 17.83 -31.30
C PHE A 232 -14.15 16.87 -32.32
#